data_398ffe6bcba9e831dfdd5a9504031445
#
_entry.id   398ffe6bcba9e831dfdd5a9504031445
#
_cell.length_a   1.000
_cell.length_b   1.000
_cell.length_c   1.000
_cell.angle_alpha   90.00
_cell.angle_beta   90.00
_cell.angle_gamma   90.00
#
_symmetry.space_group_name_H-M   'P 1'
#
loop_
_entity.id
_entity.type
_entity.pdbx_description
1 polymer ?
#
loop_
_entity_poly.entity_id
_entity_poly.type
_entity_poly.pdbx_seq_one_letter_code
_entity_poly.pdbx_strand_id
1 'polypeptide(L)'
;MTHTMLVEQYLYLTQTVLPDIARKTDWPIHNDHCFQRVVLDTVCQCSWYEKIPTPAYQHLTYQQALAAVKLCEQIKNNEVNLNVLNDTSKRYRRKQQSFDF
;
A
#
# COMPACT_ATOMS: atom_id res chain seq x y z
N MET A 1 0.03 -15.37 -12.85
CA MET A 1 0.89 -15.49 -11.66
C MET A 1 0.14 -16.23 -10.57
N THR A 2 0.86 -17.00 -9.77
CA THR A 2 0.26 -17.65 -8.61
C THR A 2 0.05 -16.64 -7.48
N HIS A 3 -0.79 -17.00 -6.51
CA HIS A 3 -1.01 -16.18 -5.32
C HIS A 3 0.33 -15.88 -4.61
N THR A 4 1.14 -16.92 -4.40
CA THR A 4 2.44 -16.77 -3.73
C THR A 4 3.35 -15.80 -4.49
N MET A 5 3.40 -15.91 -5.81
CA MET A 5 4.22 -15.00 -6.62
C MET A 5 3.76 -13.56 -6.53
N LEU A 6 2.45 -13.33 -6.47
CA LEU A 6 1.93 -11.97 -6.34
C LEU A 6 2.28 -11.37 -4.98
N VAL A 7 2.18 -12.15 -3.91
CA VAL A 7 2.56 -11.66 -2.57
C VAL A 7 4.05 -11.36 -2.50
N GLU A 8 4.87 -12.24 -3.06
CA GLU A 8 6.33 -12.01 -3.12
C GLU A 8 6.67 -10.75 -3.91
N GLN A 9 5.98 -10.52 -5.02
CA GLN A 9 6.21 -9.33 -5.83
C GLN A 9 5.75 -8.07 -5.10
N TYR A 10 4.61 -8.12 -4.42
CA TYR A 10 4.14 -7.02 -3.58
C TYR A 10 5.18 -6.67 -2.51
N LEU A 11 5.72 -7.68 -1.82
CA LEU A 11 6.75 -7.44 -0.80
C LEU A 11 8.01 -6.84 -1.40
N TYR A 12 8.47 -7.37 -2.53
CA TYR A 12 9.66 -6.84 -3.20
C TYR A 12 9.46 -5.38 -3.63
N LEU A 13 8.31 -5.07 -4.21
CA LEU A 13 8.00 -3.70 -4.64
C LEU A 13 7.96 -2.74 -3.46
N THR A 14 7.29 -3.10 -2.37
CA THR A 14 7.12 -2.20 -1.22
C THR A 14 8.36 -2.12 -0.33
N GLN A 15 9.17 -3.17 -0.27
CA GLN A 15 10.34 -3.20 0.61
C GLN A 15 11.61 -2.72 -0.07
N THR A 16 11.72 -2.87 -1.38
CA THR A 16 12.95 -2.59 -2.12
C THR A 16 12.76 -1.55 -3.21
N VAL A 17 11.86 -1.79 -4.17
CA VAL A 17 11.78 -0.98 -5.38
C VAL A 17 11.28 0.44 -5.08
N LEU A 18 10.13 0.55 -4.43
CA LEU A 18 9.54 1.87 -4.16
C LEU A 18 10.39 2.70 -3.18
N PRO A 19 10.90 2.12 -2.07
CA PRO A 19 11.81 2.89 -1.21
C PRO A 19 13.08 3.35 -1.92
N ASP A 20 13.59 2.55 -2.85
CA ASP A 20 14.79 2.92 -3.61
C ASP A 20 14.52 4.11 -4.51
N ILE A 21 13.37 4.12 -5.20
CA ILE A 21 12.96 5.27 -6.01
C ILE A 21 12.72 6.50 -5.12
N ALA A 22 12.10 6.30 -3.96
CA ALA A 22 11.80 7.39 -3.04
C ALA A 22 13.07 8.13 -2.58
N ARG A 23 14.18 7.41 -2.43
CA ARG A 23 15.46 8.05 -2.06
C ARG A 23 15.99 9.00 -3.13
N LYS A 24 15.54 8.85 -4.37
CA LYS A 24 16.01 9.63 -5.51
C LYS A 24 14.98 10.66 -5.99
N THR A 25 13.86 10.77 -5.30
CA THR A 25 12.75 11.66 -5.67
C THR A 25 12.27 12.42 -4.45
N ASP A 26 11.31 13.31 -4.64
CA ASP A 26 10.68 14.06 -3.55
C ASP A 26 9.31 13.49 -3.16
N TRP A 27 9.15 12.17 -3.25
CA TRP A 27 7.92 11.51 -2.83
C TRP A 27 7.64 11.76 -1.35
N PRO A 28 6.35 11.83 -0.95
CA PRO A 28 5.98 12.16 0.43
C PRO A 28 6.26 11.05 1.44
N ILE A 29 6.52 9.82 0.99
CA ILE A 29 6.83 8.67 1.84
C ILE A 29 8.06 7.96 1.29
N HIS A 30 8.81 7.28 2.17
CA HIS A 30 10.13 6.76 1.80
C HIS A 30 10.39 5.33 2.23
N ASN A 31 9.67 4.80 3.23
CA ASN A 31 9.99 3.49 3.77
C ASN A 31 8.91 2.45 3.46
N ASP A 32 9.26 1.18 3.66
CA ASP A 32 8.40 0.04 3.34
C ASP A 32 7.04 0.10 4.05
N HIS A 33 7.03 0.45 5.33
CA HIS A 33 5.79 0.52 6.11
C HIS A 33 4.82 1.55 5.53
N CYS A 34 5.34 2.69 5.10
CA CYS A 34 4.51 3.75 4.52
C CYS A 34 3.93 3.32 3.18
N PHE A 35 4.72 2.66 2.33
CA PHE A 35 4.22 2.16 1.04
C PHE A 35 3.19 1.07 1.24
N GLN A 36 3.43 0.16 2.18
CA GLN A 36 2.47 -0.92 2.46
C GLN A 36 1.15 -0.34 2.98
N ARG A 37 1.21 0.64 3.87
CA ARG A 37 0.01 1.32 4.36
C ARG A 37 -0.79 1.95 3.22
N VAL A 38 -0.14 2.77 2.40
CA VAL A 38 -0.82 3.48 1.32
C VAL A 38 -1.42 2.52 0.31
N VAL A 39 -0.66 1.51 -0.10
CA VAL A 39 -1.10 0.53 -1.09
C VAL A 39 -2.30 -0.26 -0.56
N LEU A 40 -2.21 -0.79 0.64
CA LEU A 40 -3.27 -1.62 1.19
C LEU A 40 -4.51 -0.81 1.57
N ASP A 41 -4.33 0.40 2.11
CA ASP A 41 -5.46 1.28 2.40
C ASP A 41 -6.21 1.65 1.11
N THR A 42 -5.49 1.87 0.02
CA THR A 42 -6.08 2.17 -1.28
C THR A 42 -6.86 0.97 -1.83
N VAL A 43 -6.26 -0.22 -1.76
CA VAL A 43 -6.90 -1.46 -2.22
C VAL A 43 -8.17 -1.73 -1.42
N CYS A 44 -8.13 -1.53 -0.10
CA CYS A 44 -9.26 -1.81 0.78
C CYS A 44 -10.27 -0.65 0.85
N GLN A 45 -9.89 0.54 0.42
CA GLN A 45 -10.70 1.76 0.52
C GLN A 45 -11.08 2.10 1.97
N CYS A 46 -10.19 1.76 2.89
CA CYS A 46 -10.29 2.02 4.33
C CYS A 46 -8.92 1.70 4.93
N SER A 47 -8.76 1.89 6.24
CA SER A 47 -7.58 1.37 6.92
C SER A 47 -7.52 -0.14 6.71
N TRP A 48 -6.42 -0.65 6.16
CA TRP A 48 -6.35 -2.04 5.69
C TRP A 48 -6.67 -3.07 6.80
N TYR A 49 -6.31 -2.76 8.04
CA TYR A 49 -6.51 -3.71 9.14
C TYR A 49 -7.98 -3.89 9.53
N GLU A 50 -8.90 -3.11 8.95
CA GLU A 50 -10.32 -3.38 9.11
C GLU A 50 -10.77 -4.58 8.28
N LYS A 51 -10.03 -4.94 7.24
CA LYS A 51 -10.40 -6.01 6.32
C LYS A 51 -9.40 -7.15 6.25
N ILE A 52 -8.15 -6.90 6.64
CA ILE A 52 -7.06 -7.88 6.50
C ILE A 52 -6.45 -8.14 7.87
N PRO A 53 -6.42 -9.39 8.34
CA PRO A 53 -5.73 -9.73 9.59
C PRO A 53 -4.23 -9.45 9.52
N THR A 54 -3.62 -9.23 10.66
CA THR A 54 -2.18 -9.00 10.80
C THR A 54 -1.45 -10.34 10.92
N PRO A 55 -0.32 -10.53 10.24
CA PRO A 55 0.33 -9.62 9.30
C PRO A 55 -0.34 -9.66 7.93
N ALA A 56 -0.49 -8.50 7.32
CA ALA A 56 -1.29 -8.37 6.10
C ALA A 56 -0.83 -9.30 4.98
N TYR A 57 0.49 -9.40 4.75
CA TYR A 57 1.01 -10.17 3.61
C TYR A 57 0.65 -11.66 3.67
N GLN A 58 0.37 -12.20 4.86
CA GLN A 58 -0.03 -13.61 5.03
C GLN A 58 -1.53 -13.82 4.79
N HIS A 59 -2.30 -12.74 4.71
CA HIS A 59 -3.77 -12.81 4.66
C HIS A 59 -4.38 -12.13 3.45
N LEU A 60 -3.58 -11.71 2.48
CA LEU A 60 -4.08 -11.13 1.25
C LEU A 60 -4.80 -12.20 0.43
N THR A 61 -6.01 -11.89 -0.02
CA THR A 61 -6.66 -12.73 -1.03
C THR A 61 -5.91 -12.57 -2.35
N TYR A 62 -6.18 -13.47 -3.30
CA TYR A 62 -5.61 -13.36 -4.64
C TYR A 62 -5.93 -12.01 -5.27
N GLN A 63 -7.17 -11.58 -5.18
CA GLN A 63 -7.60 -10.30 -5.76
C GLN A 63 -6.92 -9.11 -5.09
N GLN A 64 -6.79 -9.15 -3.77
CA GLN A 64 -6.08 -8.09 -3.04
C GLN A 64 -4.60 -8.04 -3.44
N ALA A 65 -3.95 -9.19 -3.53
CA ALA A 65 -2.55 -9.26 -3.93
C ALA A 65 -2.35 -8.74 -5.36
N LEU A 66 -3.24 -9.12 -6.28
CA LEU A 66 -3.19 -8.65 -7.65
C LEU A 66 -3.37 -7.13 -7.73
N ALA A 67 -4.36 -6.59 -7.02
CA ALA A 67 -4.61 -5.15 -6.99
C ALA A 67 -3.43 -4.39 -6.37
N ALA A 68 -2.83 -4.95 -5.30
CA ALA A 68 -1.68 -4.34 -4.65
C ALA A 68 -0.46 -4.27 -5.58
N VAL A 69 -0.17 -5.35 -6.31
CA VAL A 69 0.93 -5.36 -7.28
C VAL A 69 0.68 -4.34 -8.39
N LYS A 70 -0.52 -4.31 -8.93
CA LYS A 70 -0.88 -3.34 -9.98
C LYS A 70 -0.69 -1.91 -9.50
N LEU A 71 -1.13 -1.60 -8.29
CA LEU A 71 -1.00 -0.26 -7.73
C LEU A 71 0.48 0.10 -7.51
N CYS A 72 1.28 -0.83 -7.00
CA CYS A 72 2.71 -0.60 -6.84
C CYS A 72 3.38 -0.27 -8.19
N GLU A 73 3.01 -0.98 -9.25
CA GLU A 73 3.54 -0.70 -10.59
C GLU A 73 3.12 0.68 -11.08
N GLN A 74 1.87 1.08 -10.82
CA GLN A 74 1.38 2.40 -11.18
C GLN A 74 2.13 3.51 -10.42
N ILE A 75 2.41 3.30 -9.14
CA ILE A 75 3.20 4.24 -8.34
C ILE A 75 4.61 4.33 -8.92
N LYS A 76 5.23 3.19 -9.20
CA LYS A 76 6.58 3.12 -9.77
C LYS A 76 6.69 3.91 -11.05
N ASN A 77 5.67 3.84 -11.90
CA ASN A 77 5.67 4.46 -13.23
C ASN A 77 5.06 5.86 -13.24
N ASN A 78 4.76 6.43 -12.07
CA ASN A 78 4.13 7.76 -11.95
C ASN A 78 2.79 7.87 -12.67
N GLU A 79 2.04 6.77 -12.72
CA GLU A 79 0.72 6.73 -13.35
C GLU A 79 -0.39 7.16 -12.39
N VAL A 80 -0.08 7.28 -11.11
CA VAL A 80 -0.99 7.75 -10.07
C VAL A 80 -0.30 8.82 -9.24
N ASN A 81 -1.09 9.67 -8.58
CA ASN A 81 -0.55 10.73 -7.73
C ASN A 81 -0.37 10.19 -6.31
N LEU A 82 0.88 9.94 -5.94
CA LEU A 82 1.20 9.36 -4.62
C LEU A 82 0.80 10.32 -3.48
N ASN A 83 0.89 11.63 -3.69
CA ASN A 83 0.45 12.59 -2.65
C ASN A 83 -1.03 12.42 -2.34
N VAL A 84 -1.87 12.27 -3.37
CA VAL A 84 -3.31 12.05 -3.20
C VAL A 84 -3.57 10.74 -2.48
N LEU A 85 -2.90 9.66 -2.87
CA LEU A 85 -3.06 8.35 -2.23
C LEU A 85 -2.66 8.40 -0.76
N ASN A 86 -1.55 9.06 -0.46
CA ASN A 86 -1.07 9.20 0.91
C ASN A 86 -2.05 10.01 1.77
N ASP A 87 -2.54 11.13 1.24
CA ASP A 87 -3.51 11.97 1.96
C ASP A 87 -4.82 11.22 2.22
N THR A 88 -5.28 10.45 1.24
CA THR A 88 -6.49 9.64 1.39
C THR A 88 -6.30 8.57 2.47
N SER A 89 -5.16 7.89 2.47
CA SER A 89 -4.82 6.91 3.50
C SER A 89 -4.83 7.54 4.90
N LYS A 90 -4.22 8.70 5.03
CA LYS A 90 -4.22 9.43 6.31
C LYS A 90 -5.63 9.81 6.76
N ARG A 91 -6.49 10.19 5.83
CA ARG A 91 -7.88 10.53 6.15
C ARG A 91 -8.65 9.32 6.67
N TYR A 92 -8.42 8.14 6.12
CA TYR A 92 -9.03 6.92 6.66
C TYR A 92 -8.68 6.73 8.14
N ARG A 93 -7.44 7.00 8.50
CA ARG A 93 -6.94 6.83 9.86
C ARG A 93 -7.50 7.87 10.83
N ARG A 94 -7.60 9.12 10.38
CA ARG A 94 -8.19 10.17 11.18
C ARG A 94 -9.69 9.94 11.42
N LYS A 95 -10.39 9.42 10.42
CA LYS A 95 -11.80 9.09 10.52
C LYS A 95 -12.05 8.03 11.58
N GLN A 96 -11.16 7.05 11.69
CA GLN A 96 -11.24 6.05 12.75
C GLN A 96 -11.04 6.65 14.13
N GLN A 97 -10.09 7.55 14.27
CA GLN A 97 -9.81 8.21 15.54
C GLN A 97 -11.01 9.01 16.03
N SER A 98 -11.82 9.56 15.13
CA SER A 98 -12.98 10.36 15.50
C SER A 98 -14.11 9.53 16.10
N PHE A 99 -14.04 8.21 16.05
CA PHE A 99 -15.02 7.32 16.68
C PHE A 99 -14.67 6.94 18.11
N ASP A 100 -13.54 7.38 18.62
CA ASP A 100 -13.08 7.05 19.96
C ASP A 100 -13.65 7.96 21.03
N PHE A 101 -14.72 8.64 20.73
CA PHE A 101 -15.40 9.52 21.68
C PHE A 101 -16.55 8.83 22.38
#